data_94c159df1f5b86908fb70094f1e707aa
#
_entry.id   94c159df1f5b86908fb70094f1e707aa
#
_cell.length_a   1.000
_cell.length_b   1.000
_cell.length_c   1.000
_cell.angle_alpha   90.00
_cell.angle_beta   90.00
_cell.angle_gamma   90.00
#
_symmetry.space_group_name_H-M   'P 1'
#
loop_
_entity.id
_entity.type
_entity.pdbx_description
1 polymer ?
#
loop_
_entity_poly.entity_id
_entity_poly.type
_entity_poly.pdbx_seq_one_letter_code
_entity_poly.pdbx_strand_id
1 'polypeptide(L)'
;GVNVPSDAQFEQMVLDAQAKTYPKYVEKKLDYKLIETLPKKGRIKSEKAGLHGTTEITLSNGVKVYFKKTDYQKDAVTLNFFAEGGSSLYPVKDLINTQFISAAVKEGGVGRFSATELNKFLAGKTVRINAGVGDETQSISGNSSIKDIRTLFELTYLYFTNLRRDDQAFQSEVNRMRSFLTNREASPNVSYNDSIAAIVYGNSPRVQPLKAASLDKVSYDRVLEIYKERFSNASNFKMIVMGNIDIAQLRPLLEQYIASLPSTGKKETFAKTYPDVRNCNETHRFEKKMKTPLARVTIFYTWDEPYTAKADLELDVFKRVLSIAYTDSVREEKGGVYGVKLQQSLNATSNPHALLKIAFDTDPDKYNMVMPIITKQIEHIANKGPEAVSLQKVKEYLLKQYDQSSVTNDYWLYVIYNQLRHGVDFDKDYKTIVRNITAADIQRIARNLIKSNRRIEVTMQSEKEK
;
A
#
# COMPACT_ATOMS: atom_id res chain seq x y z
N GLY A 1 -37.14 -3.40 11.95
CA GLY A 1 -37.11 -4.84 12.06
C GLY A 1 -37.38 -5.47 10.71
N VAL A 2 -36.49 -6.37 10.26
CA VAL A 2 -36.75 -7.19 9.09
C VAL A 2 -37.79 -8.22 9.51
N ASN A 3 -38.94 -8.31 8.82
CA ASN A 3 -39.88 -9.39 9.01
C ASN A 3 -39.21 -10.70 8.55
N VAL A 4 -38.79 -11.50 9.50
CA VAL A 4 -38.29 -12.84 9.23
C VAL A 4 -39.52 -13.75 9.01
N PRO A 5 -39.58 -14.51 7.89
CA PRO A 5 -40.65 -15.47 7.67
C PRO A 5 -40.76 -16.46 8.81
N SER A 6 -41.99 -16.86 9.17
CA SER A 6 -42.18 -17.96 10.08
C SER A 6 -41.71 -19.30 9.49
N ASP A 7 -41.44 -20.30 10.31
CA ASP A 7 -40.97 -21.62 9.85
C ASP A 7 -41.90 -22.21 8.80
N ALA A 8 -43.23 -22.11 8.98
CA ALA A 8 -44.21 -22.56 7.99
C ALA A 8 -44.17 -21.79 6.67
N GLN A 9 -43.90 -20.47 6.72
CA GLN A 9 -43.73 -19.65 5.52
C GLN A 9 -42.41 -20.02 4.80
N PHE A 10 -41.37 -20.30 5.56
CA PHE A 10 -40.08 -20.72 4.98
C PHE A 10 -40.18 -22.08 4.33
N GLU A 11 -40.88 -23.06 5.00
CA GLU A 11 -41.14 -24.36 4.43
C GLU A 11 -41.97 -24.27 3.13
N GLN A 12 -43.04 -23.46 3.12
CA GLN A 12 -43.81 -23.22 1.90
C GLN A 12 -42.99 -22.60 0.78
N MET A 13 -42.10 -21.62 1.07
CA MET A 13 -41.20 -21.04 0.08
C MET A 13 -40.24 -22.07 -0.51
N VAL A 14 -39.76 -23.03 0.29
CA VAL A 14 -38.88 -24.13 -0.20
C VAL A 14 -39.69 -25.06 -1.10
N LEU A 15 -40.90 -25.46 -0.71
CA LEU A 15 -41.77 -26.31 -1.51
C LEU A 15 -42.16 -25.66 -2.84
N ASP A 16 -42.49 -24.37 -2.83
CA ASP A 16 -42.79 -23.60 -4.03
C ASP A 16 -41.59 -23.48 -4.95
N ALA A 17 -40.38 -23.32 -4.39
CA ALA A 17 -39.15 -23.30 -5.17
C ALA A 17 -38.80 -24.65 -5.79
N GLN A 18 -39.04 -25.75 -5.10
CA GLN A 18 -38.87 -27.12 -5.59
C GLN A 18 -39.88 -27.49 -6.66
N ALA A 19 -41.13 -26.99 -6.57
CA ALA A 19 -42.18 -27.21 -7.56
C ALA A 19 -41.97 -26.44 -8.85
N LYS A 20 -41.13 -25.39 -8.87
CA LYS A 20 -40.83 -24.63 -10.06
C LYS A 20 -39.88 -25.37 -10.98
N THR A 21 -40.30 -25.55 -12.22
CA THR A 21 -39.43 -26.05 -13.29
C THR A 21 -38.56 -24.91 -13.80
N TYR A 22 -37.29 -24.98 -13.54
CA TYR A 22 -36.32 -24.00 -14.04
C TYR A 22 -35.75 -24.48 -15.37
N PRO A 23 -35.59 -23.60 -16.39
CA PRO A 23 -34.89 -23.97 -17.61
C PRO A 23 -33.49 -24.44 -17.25
N LYS A 24 -33.04 -25.49 -17.95
CA LYS A 24 -31.69 -26.03 -17.79
C LYS A 24 -30.67 -24.87 -17.89
N TYR A 25 -29.82 -24.74 -16.93
CA TYR A 25 -28.71 -23.76 -17.00
C TYR A 25 -27.87 -24.11 -18.23
N VAL A 26 -27.91 -23.25 -19.25
CA VAL A 26 -27.02 -23.36 -20.41
C VAL A 26 -25.82 -22.47 -20.13
N GLU A 27 -24.72 -23.14 -19.89
CA GLU A 27 -23.44 -22.41 -19.72
C GLU A 27 -23.14 -21.69 -21.05
N LYS A 28 -23.13 -20.35 -21.00
CA LYS A 28 -22.71 -19.52 -22.12
C LYS A 28 -21.27 -19.93 -22.47
N LYS A 29 -21.05 -20.65 -23.57
CA LYS A 29 -19.68 -20.83 -24.09
C LYS A 29 -19.18 -19.42 -24.38
N LEU A 30 -18.24 -18.98 -23.50
CA LEU A 30 -17.56 -17.75 -23.70
C LEU A 30 -16.59 -17.98 -24.87
N ASP A 31 -16.91 -17.62 -26.14
CA ASP A 31 -15.94 -17.61 -27.27
C ASP A 31 -15.10 -16.30 -27.16
N TYR A 32 -13.77 -16.43 -26.96
CA TYR A 32 -13.23 -15.53 -26.01
C TYR A 32 -11.93 -14.91 -26.42
N LYS A 33 -12.07 -13.75 -27.04
CA LYS A 33 -11.04 -12.73 -27.06
C LYS A 33 -11.41 -11.66 -26.02
N LEU A 34 -10.48 -11.29 -25.15
CA LEU A 34 -10.66 -10.14 -24.25
C LEU A 34 -10.92 -8.86 -25.04
N ILE A 35 -10.26 -8.72 -26.17
CA ILE A 35 -10.36 -7.59 -27.10
C ILE A 35 -10.79 -8.13 -28.46
N GLU A 36 -12.03 -7.82 -28.89
CA GLU A 36 -12.55 -8.27 -30.18
C GLU A 36 -11.84 -7.58 -31.35
N THR A 37 -11.75 -6.26 -31.28
CA THR A 37 -11.07 -5.45 -32.28
C THR A 37 -9.81 -4.87 -31.67
N LEU A 38 -8.66 -5.32 -32.14
CA LEU A 38 -7.38 -4.83 -31.64
C LEU A 38 -7.24 -3.32 -31.92
N PRO A 39 -6.72 -2.54 -30.95
CA PRO A 39 -6.46 -1.13 -31.17
C PRO A 39 -5.41 -0.91 -32.27
N LYS A 40 -5.45 0.27 -32.89
CA LYS A 40 -4.43 0.66 -33.86
C LYS A 40 -3.06 0.62 -33.18
N LYS A 41 -2.18 -0.20 -33.72
CA LYS A 41 -0.84 -0.42 -33.20
C LYS A 41 -0.03 0.89 -33.18
N GLY A 42 0.58 1.18 -32.04
CA GLY A 42 1.60 2.23 -31.93
C GLY A 42 2.98 1.71 -32.33
N ARG A 43 4.03 2.43 -32.00
CA ARG A 43 5.41 2.05 -32.32
C ARG A 43 6.38 2.37 -31.19
N ILE A 44 7.49 1.68 -31.16
CA ILE A 44 8.66 2.02 -30.37
C ILE A 44 9.42 3.16 -31.09
N LYS A 45 9.74 4.24 -30.39
CA LYS A 45 10.51 5.38 -30.92
C LYS A 45 11.99 5.21 -30.69
N SER A 46 12.40 4.72 -29.54
CA SER A 46 13.79 4.54 -29.16
C SER A 46 13.98 3.48 -28.09
N GLU A 47 15.12 2.86 -28.11
CA GLU A 47 15.61 1.94 -27.07
C GLU A 47 17.04 2.34 -26.71
N LYS A 48 17.38 2.33 -25.41
CA LYS A 48 18.72 2.59 -24.91
C LYS A 48 18.94 1.86 -23.58
N ALA A 49 20.19 1.72 -23.18
CA ALA A 49 20.54 1.25 -21.85
C ALA A 49 19.96 2.20 -20.79
N GLY A 50 19.31 1.63 -19.79
CA GLY A 50 18.70 2.34 -18.66
C GLY A 50 19.41 2.04 -17.34
N LEU A 51 18.79 2.48 -16.24
CA LEU A 51 19.28 2.26 -14.87
C LEU A 51 19.20 0.77 -14.49
N HIS A 52 20.11 0.33 -13.63
CA HIS A 52 20.14 -1.04 -13.07
C HIS A 52 20.07 -2.16 -14.12
N GLY A 53 20.68 -1.98 -15.29
CA GLY A 53 20.65 -2.97 -16.36
C GLY A 53 19.28 -3.13 -17.02
N THR A 54 18.40 -2.14 -16.91
CA THR A 54 17.17 -2.08 -17.70
C THR A 54 17.44 -1.64 -19.12
N THR A 55 16.54 -1.99 -20.05
CA THR A 55 16.39 -1.30 -21.33
C THR A 55 15.28 -0.25 -21.17
N GLU A 56 15.62 1.03 -21.35
CA GLU A 56 14.65 2.12 -21.43
C GLU A 56 14.09 2.19 -22.85
N ILE A 57 12.77 2.01 -22.99
CA ILE A 57 12.03 2.03 -24.25
C ILE A 57 11.07 3.21 -24.24
N THR A 58 11.14 4.07 -25.25
CA THR A 58 10.18 5.18 -25.43
C THR A 58 9.17 4.82 -26.49
N LEU A 59 7.87 4.86 -26.14
CA LEU A 59 6.77 4.57 -27.04
C LEU A 59 6.24 5.83 -27.75
N SER A 60 5.52 5.63 -28.86
CA SER A 60 5.00 6.72 -29.68
C SER A 60 4.02 7.65 -28.97
N ASN A 61 3.29 7.16 -27.97
CA ASN A 61 2.37 7.91 -27.12
C ASN A 61 3.04 8.58 -25.90
N GLY A 62 4.38 8.49 -25.79
CA GLY A 62 5.14 9.13 -24.73
C GLY A 62 5.35 8.30 -23.47
N VAL A 63 4.82 7.08 -23.38
CA VAL A 63 5.12 6.13 -22.29
C VAL A 63 6.60 5.76 -22.33
N LYS A 64 7.24 5.77 -21.16
CA LYS A 64 8.58 5.20 -20.95
C LYS A 64 8.46 3.87 -20.25
N VAL A 65 9.05 2.84 -20.84
CA VAL A 65 9.10 1.48 -20.31
C VAL A 65 10.52 1.17 -19.87
N TYR A 66 10.67 0.65 -18.66
CA TYR A 66 11.92 0.17 -18.09
C TYR A 66 11.83 -1.35 -17.98
N PHE A 67 12.44 -2.02 -18.94
CA PHE A 67 12.42 -3.47 -19.02
C PHE A 67 13.70 -4.05 -18.42
N LYS A 68 13.57 -4.97 -17.45
CA LYS A 68 14.67 -5.75 -16.89
C LYS A 68 14.41 -7.24 -17.10
N LYS A 69 15.23 -7.88 -17.96
CA LYS A 69 15.22 -9.35 -18.04
C LYS A 69 15.85 -9.91 -16.76
N THR A 70 15.16 -10.84 -16.13
CA THR A 70 15.62 -11.53 -14.91
C THR A 70 15.29 -13.03 -15.04
N ASP A 71 16.08 -13.86 -14.38
CA ASP A 71 15.88 -15.31 -14.29
C ASP A 71 15.56 -15.79 -12.87
N TYR A 72 15.27 -14.85 -11.96
CA TYR A 72 14.97 -15.13 -10.56
C TYR A 72 13.76 -16.05 -10.38
N GLN A 73 12.80 -15.98 -11.30
CA GLN A 73 11.65 -16.86 -11.39
C GLN A 73 11.52 -17.34 -12.84
N LYS A 74 11.54 -18.66 -13.05
CA LYS A 74 11.58 -19.26 -14.39
C LYS A 74 10.39 -18.88 -15.27
N ASP A 75 9.20 -18.74 -14.67
CA ASP A 75 7.93 -18.52 -15.38
C ASP A 75 7.13 -17.39 -14.70
N ALA A 76 7.74 -16.21 -14.63
CA ALA A 76 7.06 -15.05 -14.08
C ALA A 76 7.48 -13.76 -14.78
N VAL A 77 6.49 -12.92 -15.05
CA VAL A 77 6.65 -11.53 -15.48
C VAL A 77 5.85 -10.63 -14.56
N THR A 78 6.47 -9.59 -14.04
CA THR A 78 5.84 -8.56 -13.20
C THR A 78 5.79 -7.24 -13.95
N LEU A 79 4.67 -6.53 -13.82
CA LEU A 79 4.39 -5.25 -14.45
C LEU A 79 3.92 -4.24 -13.40
N ASN A 80 4.47 -3.03 -13.45
CA ASN A 80 3.95 -1.87 -12.72
C ASN A 80 3.88 -0.67 -13.66
N PHE A 81 2.67 -0.22 -13.98
CA PHE A 81 2.37 0.91 -14.86
C PHE A 81 1.76 2.01 -13.99
N PHE A 82 2.50 3.08 -13.70
CA PHE A 82 2.15 4.08 -12.71
C PHE A 82 2.37 5.51 -13.20
N ALA A 83 1.63 6.44 -12.62
CA ALA A 83 1.78 7.88 -12.83
C ALA A 83 1.57 8.63 -11.51
N GLU A 84 2.11 9.83 -11.44
CA GLU A 84 1.88 10.79 -10.37
C GLU A 84 0.47 11.41 -10.49
N GLY A 85 -0.06 11.88 -9.36
CA GLY A 85 -1.38 12.52 -9.28
C GLY A 85 -2.20 12.01 -8.12
N GLY A 86 -2.79 10.83 -8.28
CA GLY A 86 -3.58 10.19 -7.23
C GLY A 86 -4.80 10.99 -6.78
N SER A 87 -5.29 10.70 -5.59
CA SER A 87 -6.40 11.41 -4.96
C SER A 87 -6.00 12.79 -4.44
N SER A 88 -4.68 13.10 -4.39
CA SER A 88 -4.17 14.42 -4.01
C SER A 88 -4.71 15.56 -4.87
N LEU A 89 -5.08 15.28 -6.10
CA LEU A 89 -5.60 16.25 -7.07
C LEU A 89 -7.09 16.55 -6.91
N TYR A 90 -7.77 15.85 -6.00
CA TYR A 90 -9.21 16.00 -5.79
C TYR A 90 -9.52 16.77 -4.49
N PRO A 91 -10.62 17.55 -4.50
CA PRO A 91 -11.08 18.23 -3.30
C PRO A 91 -11.58 17.21 -2.25
N VAL A 92 -11.64 17.63 -0.99
CA VAL A 92 -12.04 16.79 0.16
C VAL A 92 -13.41 16.11 -0.07
N LYS A 93 -14.35 16.79 -0.74
CA LYS A 93 -15.69 16.23 -1.03
C LYS A 93 -15.64 14.96 -1.90
N ASP A 94 -14.61 14.80 -2.73
CA ASP A 94 -14.43 13.67 -3.64
C ASP A 94 -13.62 12.51 -3.04
N LEU A 95 -13.00 12.69 -1.86
CA LEU A 95 -12.15 11.66 -1.25
C LEU A 95 -12.90 10.35 -0.98
N ILE A 96 -14.17 10.44 -0.61
CA ILE A 96 -15.00 9.25 -0.42
C ILE A 96 -15.11 8.44 -1.71
N ASN A 97 -15.25 9.12 -2.86
CA ASN A 97 -15.36 8.47 -4.16
C ASN A 97 -14.02 7.84 -4.58
N THR A 98 -12.89 8.49 -4.27
CA THR A 98 -11.56 7.92 -4.58
C THR A 98 -11.31 6.62 -3.81
N GLN A 99 -11.82 6.47 -2.59
CA GLN A 99 -11.70 5.25 -1.80
C GLN A 99 -12.49 4.08 -2.37
N PHE A 100 -13.52 4.33 -3.18
CA PHE A 100 -14.34 3.30 -3.82
C PHE A 100 -13.90 2.91 -5.22
N ILE A 101 -12.81 3.48 -5.74
CA ILE A 101 -12.26 3.11 -7.05
C ILE A 101 -11.86 1.63 -7.08
N SER A 102 -11.21 1.12 -6.04
CA SER A 102 -10.85 -0.31 -5.97
C SER A 102 -12.07 -1.22 -5.98
N ALA A 103 -13.19 -0.80 -5.37
CA ALA A 103 -14.46 -1.52 -5.43
C ALA A 103 -15.03 -1.51 -6.86
N ALA A 104 -15.04 -0.36 -7.53
CA ALA A 104 -15.52 -0.25 -8.91
C ALA A 104 -14.69 -1.13 -9.87
N VAL A 105 -13.36 -1.15 -9.70
CA VAL A 105 -12.46 -1.99 -10.49
C VAL A 105 -12.73 -3.48 -10.27
N LYS A 106 -12.89 -3.89 -9.02
CA LYS A 106 -13.07 -5.30 -8.65
C LYS A 106 -14.44 -5.83 -9.07
N GLU A 107 -15.49 -5.07 -8.84
CA GLU A 107 -16.87 -5.52 -9.02
C GLU A 107 -17.41 -5.24 -10.43
N GLY A 108 -16.88 -4.25 -11.16
CA GLY A 108 -17.35 -3.86 -12.49
C GLY A 108 -16.94 -4.81 -13.60
N GLY A 109 -15.70 -5.30 -13.54
CA GLY A 109 -15.08 -6.03 -14.66
C GLY A 109 -14.51 -5.09 -15.72
N VAL A 110 -14.21 -5.58 -16.90
CA VAL A 110 -13.58 -4.82 -18.00
C VAL A 110 -14.15 -5.17 -19.37
N GLY A 111 -14.19 -4.20 -20.25
CA GLY A 111 -14.72 -4.38 -21.60
C GLY A 111 -16.16 -4.89 -21.56
N ARG A 112 -16.42 -6.03 -22.18
CA ARG A 112 -17.74 -6.69 -22.15
C ARG A 112 -17.90 -7.68 -20.98
N PHE A 113 -16.82 -7.98 -20.26
CA PHE A 113 -16.82 -9.00 -19.21
C PHE A 113 -17.21 -8.40 -17.87
N SER A 114 -18.26 -8.94 -17.24
CA SER A 114 -18.49 -8.75 -15.82
C SER A 114 -17.35 -9.35 -14.99
N ALA A 115 -17.24 -8.99 -13.72
CA ALA A 115 -16.22 -9.57 -12.84
C ALA A 115 -16.29 -11.11 -12.79
N THR A 116 -17.52 -11.67 -12.77
CA THR A 116 -17.73 -13.13 -12.78
C THR A 116 -17.29 -13.78 -14.09
N GLU A 117 -17.63 -13.18 -15.23
CA GLU A 117 -17.21 -13.69 -16.55
C GLU A 117 -15.70 -13.56 -16.74
N LEU A 118 -15.10 -12.46 -16.26
CA LEU A 118 -13.65 -12.29 -16.29
C LEU A 118 -12.94 -13.35 -15.45
N ASN A 119 -13.42 -13.65 -14.25
CA ASN A 119 -12.88 -14.71 -13.41
C ASN A 119 -12.97 -16.09 -14.08
N LYS A 120 -14.10 -16.39 -14.75
CA LYS A 120 -14.24 -17.63 -15.56
C LYS A 120 -13.26 -17.68 -16.74
N PHE A 121 -13.09 -16.56 -17.45
CA PHE A 121 -12.12 -16.45 -18.55
C PHE A 121 -10.67 -16.65 -18.10
N LEU A 122 -10.34 -16.16 -16.90
CA LEU A 122 -9.01 -16.29 -16.31
C LEU A 122 -8.77 -17.63 -15.62
N ALA A 123 -9.80 -18.46 -15.46
CA ALA A 123 -9.64 -19.79 -14.88
C ALA A 123 -8.64 -20.63 -15.70
N GLY A 124 -7.64 -21.20 -15.02
CA GLY A 124 -6.53 -21.92 -15.63
C GLY A 124 -5.42 -21.05 -16.23
N LYS A 125 -5.50 -19.74 -16.15
CA LYS A 125 -4.42 -18.79 -16.47
C LYS A 125 -3.73 -18.30 -15.21
N THR A 126 -2.43 -18.08 -15.32
CA THR A 126 -1.65 -17.46 -14.26
C THR A 126 -1.51 -15.95 -14.56
N VAL A 127 -2.57 -15.20 -14.31
CA VAL A 127 -2.60 -13.74 -14.46
C VAL A 127 -3.27 -13.10 -13.25
N ARG A 128 -2.63 -12.09 -12.69
CA ARG A 128 -3.22 -11.20 -11.68
C ARG A 128 -2.98 -9.78 -12.10
N ILE A 129 -3.99 -8.94 -11.95
CA ILE A 129 -3.91 -7.51 -12.26
C ILE A 129 -4.78 -6.72 -11.29
N ASN A 130 -4.33 -5.54 -10.94
CA ASN A 130 -5.09 -4.59 -10.14
C ASN A 130 -4.85 -3.18 -10.68
N ALA A 131 -5.89 -2.38 -10.68
CA ALA A 131 -5.82 -0.95 -10.98
C ALA A 131 -6.34 -0.16 -9.78
N GLY A 132 -5.72 0.97 -9.48
CA GLY A 132 -6.09 1.75 -8.31
C GLY A 132 -5.55 3.16 -8.33
N VAL A 133 -6.13 3.98 -7.46
CA VAL A 133 -5.72 5.37 -7.21
C VAL A 133 -5.37 5.48 -5.73
N GLY A 134 -4.10 5.73 -5.46
CA GLY A 134 -3.58 6.02 -4.12
C GLY A 134 -3.58 7.53 -3.83
N ASP A 135 -2.88 7.92 -2.78
CA ASP A 135 -2.84 9.32 -2.36
C ASP A 135 -2.17 10.22 -3.40
N GLU A 136 -1.00 9.87 -3.86
CA GLU A 136 -0.17 10.66 -4.78
C GLU A 136 0.06 10.01 -6.14
N THR A 137 -0.39 8.78 -6.33
CA THR A 137 -0.17 8.01 -7.56
C THR A 137 -1.41 7.24 -7.97
N GLN A 138 -1.53 6.95 -9.26
CA GLN A 138 -2.39 5.91 -9.80
C GLN A 138 -1.57 4.84 -10.50
N SER A 139 -2.03 3.60 -10.47
CA SER A 139 -1.28 2.50 -11.07
C SER A 139 -2.15 1.36 -11.57
N ILE A 140 -1.63 0.65 -12.55
CA ILE A 140 -2.05 -0.70 -12.94
C ILE A 140 -0.85 -1.61 -12.69
N SER A 141 -1.00 -2.58 -11.80
CA SER A 141 0.04 -3.54 -11.46
C SER A 141 -0.44 -4.96 -11.66
N GLY A 142 0.47 -5.85 -12.03
CA GLY A 142 0.10 -7.24 -12.24
C GLY A 142 1.29 -8.15 -12.49
N ASN A 143 1.00 -9.42 -12.50
CA ASN A 143 1.95 -10.46 -12.84
C ASN A 143 1.29 -11.57 -13.67
N SER A 144 2.10 -12.29 -14.40
CA SER A 144 1.66 -13.47 -15.17
C SER A 144 2.77 -14.48 -15.34
N SER A 145 2.38 -15.70 -15.76
CA SER A 145 3.32 -16.60 -16.43
C SER A 145 3.76 -16.03 -17.78
N ILE A 146 4.86 -16.54 -18.34
CA ILE A 146 5.30 -16.17 -19.69
C ILE A 146 4.24 -16.56 -20.73
N LYS A 147 3.60 -17.71 -20.56
CA LYS A 147 2.53 -18.20 -21.42
C LYS A 147 1.35 -17.22 -21.47
N ASP A 148 1.01 -16.61 -20.38
CA ASP A 148 -0.19 -15.78 -20.22
C ASP A 148 0.09 -14.27 -20.33
N ILE A 149 1.32 -13.86 -20.67
CA ILE A 149 1.73 -12.46 -20.72
C ILE A 149 0.85 -11.61 -21.64
N ARG A 150 0.42 -12.17 -22.77
CA ARG A 150 -0.51 -11.46 -23.66
C ARG A 150 -1.77 -11.06 -22.93
N THR A 151 -2.36 -11.96 -22.15
CA THR A 151 -3.55 -11.70 -21.33
C THR A 151 -3.30 -10.57 -20.32
N LEU A 152 -2.11 -10.50 -19.70
CA LEU A 152 -1.74 -9.41 -18.80
C LEU A 152 -1.74 -8.05 -19.54
N PHE A 153 -1.20 -8.00 -20.76
CA PHE A 153 -1.16 -6.75 -21.56
C PHE A 153 -2.55 -6.37 -22.09
N GLU A 154 -3.36 -7.32 -22.50
CA GLU A 154 -4.76 -7.10 -22.90
C GLU A 154 -5.58 -6.52 -21.73
N LEU A 155 -5.44 -7.07 -20.54
CA LEU A 155 -6.08 -6.56 -19.33
C LEU A 155 -5.54 -5.18 -18.95
N THR A 156 -4.24 -4.94 -19.06
CA THR A 156 -3.66 -3.60 -18.80
C THR A 156 -4.29 -2.55 -19.72
N TYR A 157 -4.45 -2.88 -21.01
CA TYR A 157 -5.14 -2.02 -21.97
C TYR A 157 -6.60 -1.76 -21.57
N LEU A 158 -7.35 -2.81 -21.23
CA LEU A 158 -8.77 -2.71 -20.87
C LEU A 158 -8.99 -1.95 -19.55
N TYR A 159 -8.19 -2.19 -18.53
CA TYR A 159 -8.26 -1.42 -17.29
C TYR A 159 -7.92 0.05 -17.51
N PHE A 160 -7.06 0.37 -18.47
CA PHE A 160 -6.77 1.77 -18.80
C PHE A 160 -7.89 2.43 -19.58
N THR A 161 -8.57 1.70 -20.49
CA THR A 161 -9.46 2.30 -21.50
C THR A 161 -10.94 1.98 -21.32
N ASN A 162 -11.28 0.86 -20.67
CA ASN A 162 -12.64 0.32 -20.70
C ASN A 162 -13.01 -0.42 -19.41
N LEU A 163 -12.99 0.30 -18.29
CA LEU A 163 -13.57 -0.19 -17.05
C LEU A 163 -15.08 -0.32 -17.22
N ARG A 164 -15.62 -1.51 -16.93
CA ARG A 164 -17.06 -1.78 -17.08
C ARG A 164 -17.84 -1.25 -15.87
N ARG A 165 -19.03 -0.70 -16.13
CA ARG A 165 -20.00 -0.31 -15.11
C ARG A 165 -20.87 -1.52 -14.70
N ASP A 166 -21.08 -1.71 -13.41
CA ASP A 166 -22.03 -2.70 -12.86
C ASP A 166 -22.68 -2.13 -11.60
N ASP A 167 -23.85 -1.50 -11.77
CA ASP A 167 -24.53 -0.77 -10.69
C ASP A 167 -24.94 -1.71 -9.54
N GLN A 168 -25.43 -2.92 -9.85
CA GLN A 168 -25.88 -3.86 -8.86
C GLN A 168 -24.71 -4.41 -8.03
N ALA A 169 -23.62 -4.79 -8.68
CA ALA A 169 -22.44 -5.30 -8.00
C ALA A 169 -21.80 -4.22 -7.12
N PHE A 170 -21.69 -2.99 -7.63
CA PHE A 170 -21.15 -1.86 -6.88
C PHE A 170 -22.01 -1.52 -5.65
N GLN A 171 -23.35 -1.45 -5.79
CA GLN A 171 -24.25 -1.19 -4.68
C GLN A 171 -24.18 -2.29 -3.62
N SER A 172 -24.05 -3.55 -4.04
CA SER A 172 -23.88 -4.68 -3.12
C SER A 172 -22.60 -4.54 -2.30
N GLU A 173 -21.50 -4.07 -2.93
CA GLU A 173 -20.24 -3.81 -2.21
C GLU A 173 -20.36 -2.65 -1.22
N VAL A 174 -21.03 -1.55 -1.60
CA VAL A 174 -21.30 -0.43 -0.68
C VAL A 174 -22.10 -0.90 0.54
N ASN A 175 -23.12 -1.73 0.33
CA ASN A 175 -23.94 -2.29 1.42
C ASN A 175 -23.11 -3.23 2.32
N ARG A 176 -22.27 -4.07 1.73
CA ARG A 176 -21.34 -4.94 2.48
C ARG A 176 -20.36 -4.13 3.32
N MET A 177 -19.79 -3.06 2.73
CA MET A 177 -18.91 -2.14 3.44
C MET A 177 -19.64 -1.42 4.58
N ARG A 178 -20.90 -1.01 4.38
CA ARG A 178 -21.74 -0.41 5.43
C ARG A 178 -21.90 -1.34 6.63
N SER A 179 -22.30 -2.59 6.38
CA SER A 179 -22.45 -3.59 7.43
C SER A 179 -21.14 -3.84 8.17
N PHE A 180 -20.04 -3.95 7.44
CA PHE A 180 -18.72 -4.11 8.03
C PHE A 180 -18.32 -2.92 8.94
N LEU A 181 -18.51 -1.69 8.46
CA LEU A 181 -18.17 -0.49 9.22
C LEU A 181 -19.03 -0.33 10.47
N THR A 182 -20.34 -0.59 10.36
CA THR A 182 -21.27 -0.53 11.52
C THR A 182 -20.83 -1.51 12.62
N ASN A 183 -20.49 -2.74 12.26
CA ASN A 183 -20.02 -3.74 13.23
C ASN A 183 -18.63 -3.38 13.81
N ARG A 184 -17.76 -2.85 12.97
CA ARG A 184 -16.40 -2.45 13.33
C ARG A 184 -16.40 -1.31 14.36
N GLU A 185 -17.27 -0.31 14.20
CA GLU A 185 -17.34 0.89 15.05
C GLU A 185 -17.60 0.58 16.53
N ALA A 186 -18.15 -0.60 16.84
CA ALA A 186 -18.34 -1.06 18.22
C ALA A 186 -17.04 -1.52 18.91
N SER A 187 -15.94 -1.71 18.17
CA SER A 187 -14.67 -2.21 18.73
C SER A 187 -13.85 -1.10 19.38
N PRO A 188 -13.36 -1.29 20.63
CA PRO A 188 -12.41 -0.35 21.27
C PRO A 188 -11.14 -0.12 20.44
N ASN A 189 -10.63 -1.15 19.76
CA ASN A 189 -9.44 -1.05 18.91
C ASN A 189 -9.65 -0.10 17.73
N VAL A 190 -10.85 -0.09 17.16
CA VAL A 190 -11.19 0.84 16.08
C VAL A 190 -11.24 2.26 16.59
N SER A 191 -11.91 2.48 17.73
CA SER A 191 -11.94 3.79 18.38
C SER A 191 -10.52 4.31 18.67
N TYR A 192 -9.62 3.43 19.11
CA TYR A 192 -8.22 3.78 19.32
C TYR A 192 -7.51 4.22 18.03
N ASN A 193 -7.63 3.44 16.95
CA ASN A 193 -6.99 3.77 15.68
C ASN A 193 -7.56 5.06 15.06
N ASP A 194 -8.85 5.27 15.20
CA ASP A 194 -9.52 6.49 14.75
C ASP A 194 -9.02 7.72 15.54
N SER A 195 -8.84 7.57 16.86
CA SER A 195 -8.28 8.61 17.71
C SER A 195 -6.83 8.92 17.34
N ILE A 196 -6.02 7.90 17.02
CA ILE A 196 -4.66 8.10 16.52
C ILE A 196 -4.68 8.95 15.24
N ALA A 197 -5.50 8.60 14.25
CA ALA A 197 -5.57 9.34 12.99
C ALA A 197 -5.95 10.81 13.23
N ALA A 198 -6.94 11.06 14.09
CA ALA A 198 -7.37 12.40 14.45
C ALA A 198 -6.28 13.21 15.16
N ILE A 199 -5.63 12.63 16.16
CA ILE A 199 -4.61 13.29 16.99
C ILE A 199 -3.35 13.55 16.16
N VAL A 200 -2.83 12.52 15.50
CA VAL A 200 -1.53 12.56 14.82
C VAL A 200 -1.54 13.50 13.62
N TYR A 201 -2.67 13.56 12.90
CA TYR A 201 -2.81 14.36 11.67
C TYR A 201 -3.74 15.59 11.84
N GLY A 202 -4.05 15.98 13.10
CA GLY A 202 -4.79 17.22 13.39
C GLY A 202 -6.20 17.25 12.80
N ASN A 203 -6.91 16.12 12.83
CA ASN A 203 -8.24 15.97 12.23
C ASN A 203 -8.31 16.27 10.72
N SER A 204 -7.19 16.16 10.00
CA SER A 204 -7.21 16.36 8.56
C SER A 204 -8.23 15.43 7.88
N PRO A 205 -9.17 15.96 7.09
CA PRO A 205 -10.19 15.13 6.44
C PRO A 205 -9.62 14.13 5.43
N ARG A 206 -8.37 14.29 5.01
CA ARG A 206 -7.71 13.40 4.04
C ARG A 206 -7.28 12.06 4.62
N VAL A 207 -7.11 11.99 5.93
CA VAL A 207 -6.64 10.79 6.64
C VAL A 207 -7.67 10.27 7.66
N GLN A 208 -8.88 10.83 7.65
CA GLN A 208 -9.93 10.33 8.53
C GLN A 208 -10.39 8.95 8.10
N PRO A 209 -10.60 8.03 9.06
CA PRO A 209 -11.12 6.70 8.77
C PRO A 209 -12.52 6.77 8.19
N LEU A 210 -12.80 5.84 7.28
CA LEU A 210 -14.13 5.69 6.69
C LEU A 210 -15.15 5.29 7.75
N LYS A 211 -16.31 5.97 7.75
CA LYS A 211 -17.45 5.71 8.65
C LYS A 211 -18.66 5.24 7.87
N ALA A 212 -19.50 4.40 8.49
CA ALA A 212 -20.74 3.92 7.87
C ALA A 212 -21.63 5.07 7.38
N ALA A 213 -21.75 6.15 8.15
CA ALA A 213 -22.52 7.34 7.77
C ALA A 213 -21.94 8.10 6.58
N SER A 214 -20.64 7.94 6.26
CA SER A 214 -20.03 8.59 5.10
C SER A 214 -20.46 7.96 3.78
N LEU A 215 -20.94 6.72 3.79
CA LEU A 215 -21.25 5.95 2.58
C LEU A 215 -22.45 6.50 1.80
N ASP A 216 -23.31 7.33 2.42
CA ASP A 216 -24.41 8.01 1.73
C ASP A 216 -23.91 9.07 0.71
N LYS A 217 -22.65 9.45 0.79
CA LYS A 217 -22.00 10.41 -0.10
C LYS A 217 -21.29 9.74 -1.28
N VAL A 218 -21.26 8.42 -1.35
CA VAL A 218 -20.63 7.68 -2.45
C VAL A 218 -21.49 7.80 -3.70
N SER A 219 -20.90 8.31 -4.77
CA SER A 219 -21.51 8.38 -6.09
C SER A 219 -20.75 7.50 -7.08
N TYR A 220 -21.38 6.45 -7.61
CA TYR A 220 -20.73 5.56 -8.58
C TYR A 220 -20.35 6.30 -9.86
N ASP A 221 -21.18 7.25 -10.32
CA ASP A 221 -20.83 8.08 -11.47
C ASP A 221 -19.52 8.84 -11.23
N ARG A 222 -19.40 9.48 -10.04
CA ARG A 222 -18.20 10.24 -9.71
C ARG A 222 -16.97 9.33 -9.53
N VAL A 223 -17.14 8.13 -8.99
CA VAL A 223 -16.06 7.12 -8.91
C VAL A 223 -15.53 6.78 -10.31
N LEU A 224 -16.42 6.52 -11.27
CA LEU A 224 -16.04 6.18 -12.65
C LEU A 224 -15.45 7.37 -13.41
N GLU A 225 -15.96 8.58 -13.18
CA GLU A 225 -15.37 9.81 -13.74
C GLU A 225 -13.94 10.01 -13.25
N ILE A 226 -13.71 9.94 -11.94
CA ILE A 226 -12.36 10.07 -11.34
C ILE A 226 -11.43 8.98 -11.91
N TYR A 227 -11.89 7.74 -12.00
CA TYR A 227 -11.10 6.67 -12.61
C TYR A 227 -10.70 7.02 -14.04
N LYS A 228 -11.66 7.42 -14.87
CA LYS A 228 -11.42 7.81 -16.25
C LYS A 228 -10.46 9.01 -16.37
N GLU A 229 -10.59 10.01 -15.51
CA GLU A 229 -9.66 11.14 -15.45
C GLU A 229 -8.22 10.67 -15.16
N ARG A 230 -8.04 9.75 -14.19
CA ARG A 230 -6.71 9.24 -13.79
C ARG A 230 -6.07 8.34 -14.84
N PHE A 231 -6.87 7.63 -15.64
CA PHE A 231 -6.40 6.69 -16.67
C PHE A 231 -6.69 7.18 -18.10
N SER A 232 -6.65 8.48 -18.35
CA SER A 232 -6.93 9.09 -19.66
C SER A 232 -5.68 9.47 -20.48
N ASN A 233 -4.51 9.56 -19.85
CA ASN A 233 -3.31 10.11 -20.47
C ASN A 233 -2.08 9.21 -20.22
N ALA A 234 -1.81 8.31 -21.16
CA ALA A 234 -0.73 7.36 -21.05
C ALA A 234 0.66 8.02 -20.99
N SER A 235 0.87 9.21 -21.61
CA SER A 235 2.18 9.88 -21.57
C SER A 235 2.61 10.30 -20.17
N ASN A 236 1.69 10.37 -19.22
CA ASN A 236 2.01 10.64 -17.81
C ASN A 236 2.59 9.42 -17.08
N PHE A 237 2.37 8.24 -17.63
CA PHE A 237 2.75 6.97 -17.01
C PHE A 237 4.16 6.52 -17.35
N LYS A 238 4.79 5.85 -16.40
CA LYS A 238 6.00 5.05 -16.56
C LYS A 238 5.62 3.59 -16.33
N MET A 239 6.25 2.68 -17.07
CA MET A 239 6.02 1.25 -16.94
C MET A 239 7.33 0.56 -16.55
N ILE A 240 7.29 -0.27 -15.53
CA ILE A 240 8.36 -1.19 -15.17
C ILE A 240 7.88 -2.59 -15.53
N VAL A 241 8.66 -3.31 -16.33
CA VAL A 241 8.41 -4.72 -16.68
C VAL A 241 9.65 -5.52 -16.36
N MET A 242 9.51 -6.59 -15.63
CA MET A 242 10.63 -7.49 -15.33
C MET A 242 10.21 -8.94 -15.25
N GLY A 243 11.14 -9.82 -15.60
CA GLY A 243 10.91 -11.25 -15.59
C GLY A 243 11.69 -12.00 -16.65
N ASN A 244 11.44 -13.30 -16.74
CA ASN A 244 12.15 -14.18 -17.66
C ASN A 244 11.53 -14.20 -19.07
N ILE A 245 11.53 -13.06 -19.72
CA ILE A 245 11.03 -12.86 -21.09
C ILE A 245 12.08 -12.17 -21.94
N ASP A 246 12.13 -12.51 -23.23
CA ASP A 246 12.98 -11.81 -24.16
C ASP A 246 12.34 -10.53 -24.68
N ILE A 247 13.17 -9.50 -24.88
CA ILE A 247 12.70 -8.22 -25.40
C ILE A 247 12.01 -8.35 -26.76
N ALA A 248 12.43 -9.34 -27.57
CA ALA A 248 11.80 -9.63 -28.86
C ALA A 248 10.33 -10.07 -28.71
N GLN A 249 9.97 -10.78 -27.64
CA GLN A 249 8.61 -11.17 -27.31
C GLN A 249 7.82 -10.01 -26.69
N LEU A 250 8.49 -9.10 -25.96
CA LEU A 250 7.88 -7.97 -25.31
C LEU A 250 7.50 -6.84 -26.29
N ARG A 251 8.36 -6.53 -27.27
CA ARG A 251 8.14 -5.43 -28.23
C ARG A 251 6.76 -5.44 -28.90
N PRO A 252 6.27 -6.53 -29.50
CA PRO A 252 4.96 -6.55 -30.13
C PRO A 252 3.81 -6.30 -29.15
N LEU A 253 3.93 -6.71 -27.88
CA LEU A 253 2.94 -6.44 -26.83
C LEU A 253 2.93 -4.96 -26.43
N LEU A 254 4.10 -4.35 -26.29
CA LEU A 254 4.22 -2.91 -26.02
C LEU A 254 3.61 -2.08 -27.14
N GLU A 255 3.91 -2.40 -28.40
CA GLU A 255 3.38 -1.68 -29.55
C GLU A 255 1.86 -1.85 -29.70
N GLN A 256 1.34 -3.07 -29.45
CA GLN A 256 -0.07 -3.36 -29.64
C GLN A 256 -0.94 -2.79 -28.53
N TYR A 257 -0.53 -2.89 -27.27
CA TYR A 257 -1.40 -2.62 -26.14
C TYR A 257 -1.03 -1.35 -25.35
N ILE A 258 0.27 -1.01 -25.26
CA ILE A 258 0.70 0.12 -24.46
C ILE A 258 0.89 1.38 -25.33
N ALA A 259 1.54 1.25 -26.47
CA ALA A 259 1.74 2.37 -27.39
C ALA A 259 0.44 2.83 -28.09
N SER A 260 -0.61 2.01 -28.04
CA SER A 260 -1.97 2.32 -28.54
C SER A 260 -2.85 3.07 -27.53
N LEU A 261 -2.42 3.17 -26.25
CA LEU A 261 -3.18 3.86 -25.23
C LEU A 261 -3.32 5.36 -25.55
N PRO A 262 -4.48 5.98 -25.22
CA PRO A 262 -4.70 7.41 -25.44
C PRO A 262 -3.69 8.24 -24.64
N SER A 263 -3.27 9.36 -25.25
CA SER A 263 -2.28 10.26 -24.68
C SER A 263 -2.54 11.69 -25.10
N THR A 264 -2.44 12.63 -24.16
CA THR A 264 -2.56 14.07 -24.40
C THR A 264 -1.21 14.78 -24.46
N GLY A 265 -0.12 14.12 -24.11
CA GLY A 265 1.21 14.71 -23.97
C GLY A 265 1.40 15.60 -22.73
N LYS A 266 0.32 15.92 -21.99
CA LYS A 266 0.41 16.74 -20.78
C LYS A 266 1.09 15.96 -19.66
N LYS A 267 1.94 16.65 -18.88
CA LYS A 267 2.54 16.10 -17.67
C LYS A 267 1.78 16.59 -16.45
N GLU A 268 1.59 15.71 -15.51
CA GLU A 268 0.87 15.95 -14.27
C GLU A 268 1.73 15.44 -13.11
N THR A 269 1.67 16.10 -11.98
CA THR A 269 2.30 15.69 -10.73
C THR A 269 1.26 15.67 -9.61
N PHE A 270 1.61 15.15 -8.45
CA PHE A 270 0.72 15.16 -7.30
C PHE A 270 0.71 16.53 -6.60
N ALA A 271 -0.36 16.82 -5.89
CA ALA A 271 -0.47 17.97 -5.01
C ALA A 271 -0.11 17.58 -3.57
N LYS A 272 0.59 18.47 -2.85
CA LYS A 272 0.97 18.25 -1.44
C LYS A 272 -0.23 18.56 -0.52
N THR A 273 -1.22 17.71 -0.54
CA THR A 273 -2.48 17.90 0.18
C THR A 273 -2.67 16.96 1.36
N TYR A 274 -1.91 15.86 1.41
CA TYR A 274 -1.90 14.94 2.54
C TYR A 274 -1.03 15.50 3.66
N PRO A 275 -1.51 15.43 4.91
CA PRO A 275 -0.77 15.96 6.05
C PRO A 275 0.37 15.03 6.45
N ASP A 276 1.48 15.62 6.86
CA ASP A 276 2.49 14.93 7.65
C ASP A 276 2.03 14.81 9.12
N VAL A 277 2.71 13.97 9.90
CA VAL A 277 2.55 13.90 11.35
C VAL A 277 2.81 15.29 11.95
N ARG A 278 1.93 15.74 12.84
CA ARG A 278 2.05 17.07 13.46
C ARG A 278 3.38 17.24 14.22
N ASN A 279 3.99 18.40 14.07
CA ASN A 279 5.21 18.78 14.76
C ASN A 279 4.88 19.34 16.14
N CYS A 280 4.60 18.48 17.12
CA CYS A 280 4.25 18.86 18.49
C CYS A 280 4.79 17.85 19.51
N ASN A 281 4.76 18.20 20.78
CA ASN A 281 5.05 17.29 21.88
C ASN A 281 3.81 17.21 22.77
N GLU A 282 3.05 16.13 22.61
CA GLU A 282 1.75 15.96 23.26
C GLU A 282 1.57 14.54 23.77
N THR A 283 0.82 14.41 24.87
CA THR A 283 0.36 13.12 25.41
C THR A 283 -1.15 13.14 25.52
N HIS A 284 -1.80 12.20 24.88
CA HIS A 284 -3.25 12.02 24.88
C HIS A 284 -3.60 10.71 25.54
N ARG A 285 -4.46 10.75 26.55
CA ARG A 285 -4.95 9.56 27.28
C ARG A 285 -6.46 9.59 27.35
N PHE A 286 -7.05 8.42 27.14
CA PHE A 286 -8.49 8.24 27.29
C PHE A 286 -8.81 6.81 27.75
N GLU A 287 -10.00 6.65 28.32
CA GLU A 287 -10.47 5.38 28.83
C GLU A 287 -11.58 4.81 27.94
N LYS A 288 -11.65 3.49 27.88
CA LYS A 288 -12.70 2.74 27.21
C LYS A 288 -13.07 1.52 28.03
N LYS A 289 -14.36 1.20 28.03
CA LYS A 289 -14.86 -0.05 28.62
C LYS A 289 -14.30 -1.24 27.81
N MET A 290 -13.55 -2.11 28.48
CA MET A 290 -12.93 -3.31 27.89
C MET A 290 -13.17 -4.52 28.78
N LYS A 291 -13.28 -5.72 28.18
CA LYS A 291 -13.48 -6.98 28.92
C LYS A 291 -12.25 -7.38 29.75
N THR A 292 -11.07 -7.01 29.30
CA THR A 292 -9.79 -7.33 29.95
C THR A 292 -9.04 -6.04 30.21
N PRO A 293 -8.49 -5.84 31.42
CA PRO A 293 -7.64 -4.70 31.72
C PRO A 293 -6.49 -4.59 30.71
N LEU A 294 -6.37 -3.44 30.06
CA LEU A 294 -5.35 -3.19 29.05
C LEU A 294 -5.02 -1.69 28.96
N ALA A 295 -3.76 -1.38 28.87
CA ALA A 295 -3.25 -0.09 28.41
C ALA A 295 -2.56 -0.29 27.06
N ARG A 296 -3.10 0.31 26.02
CA ARG A 296 -2.52 0.30 24.67
C ARG A 296 -1.87 1.63 24.39
N VAL A 297 -0.60 1.61 24.05
CA VAL A 297 0.24 2.79 23.86
C VAL A 297 0.79 2.81 22.45
N THR A 298 0.72 3.98 21.81
CA THR A 298 1.45 4.26 20.57
C THR A 298 2.14 5.60 20.69
N ILE A 299 3.42 5.64 20.40
CA ILE A 299 4.25 6.85 20.43
C ILE A 299 4.79 7.09 19.04
N PHE A 300 4.66 8.32 18.56
CA PHE A 300 5.21 8.79 17.29
C PHE A 300 6.32 9.80 17.60
N TYR A 301 7.48 9.56 17.04
CA TYR A 301 8.58 10.52 17.02
C TYR A 301 8.85 10.92 15.58
N THR A 302 9.04 12.22 15.34
CA THR A 302 9.46 12.74 14.03
C THR A 302 10.65 13.67 14.18
N TRP A 303 11.55 13.65 13.21
CA TRP A 303 12.68 14.58 13.13
C TRP A 303 13.09 14.79 11.69
N ASP A 304 13.75 15.91 11.40
CA ASP A 304 14.23 16.22 10.07
C ASP A 304 15.38 15.27 9.70
N GLU A 305 15.26 14.58 8.57
CA GLU A 305 16.26 13.65 8.05
C GLU A 305 16.20 13.68 6.53
N PRO A 306 17.37 13.77 5.82
CA PRO A 306 17.37 13.81 4.36
C PRO A 306 16.87 12.49 3.76
N TYR A 307 16.12 12.57 2.66
CA TYR A 307 15.66 11.38 1.95
C TYR A 307 16.78 10.82 1.07
N THR A 308 17.59 9.93 1.64
CA THR A 308 18.75 9.28 0.99
C THR A 308 18.83 7.80 1.34
N ALA A 309 19.47 7.00 0.50
CA ALA A 309 19.70 5.58 0.77
C ALA A 309 20.49 5.35 2.07
N LYS A 310 21.46 6.23 2.38
CA LYS A 310 22.24 6.14 3.62
C LYS A 310 21.35 6.41 4.84
N ALA A 311 20.55 7.46 4.83
CA ALA A 311 19.67 7.79 5.95
C ALA A 311 18.61 6.70 6.19
N ASP A 312 18.06 6.11 5.13
CA ASP A 312 17.13 4.99 5.23
C ASP A 312 17.75 3.76 5.91
N LEU A 313 18.96 3.40 5.49
CA LEU A 313 19.71 2.28 6.10
C LEU A 313 20.11 2.56 7.54
N GLU A 314 20.57 3.76 7.85
CA GLU A 314 20.89 4.17 9.23
C GLU A 314 19.65 4.10 10.13
N LEU A 315 18.49 4.52 9.60
CA LEU A 315 17.21 4.47 10.32
C LEU A 315 16.75 3.02 10.54
N ASP A 316 16.92 2.11 9.56
CA ASP A 316 16.60 0.70 9.74
C ASP A 316 17.53 0.02 10.77
N VAL A 317 18.84 0.38 10.75
CA VAL A 317 19.79 -0.08 11.77
C VAL A 317 19.39 0.44 13.15
N PHE A 318 19.08 1.71 13.30
CA PHE A 318 18.63 2.31 14.57
C PHE A 318 17.40 1.59 15.12
N LYS A 319 16.36 1.40 14.31
CA LYS A 319 15.15 0.68 14.71
C LYS A 319 15.46 -0.75 15.19
N ARG A 320 16.31 -1.49 14.47
CA ARG A 320 16.64 -2.89 14.80
C ARG A 320 17.46 -2.99 16.09
N VAL A 321 18.43 -2.12 16.27
CA VAL A 321 19.21 -2.03 17.51
C VAL A 321 18.30 -1.71 18.69
N LEU A 322 17.41 -0.73 18.54
CA LEU A 322 16.43 -0.36 19.55
C LEU A 322 15.45 -1.51 19.85
N SER A 323 15.06 -2.29 18.83
CA SER A 323 14.22 -3.48 19.01
C SER A 323 14.91 -4.57 19.87
N ILE A 324 16.22 -4.76 19.68
CA ILE A 324 17.01 -5.68 20.52
C ILE A 324 17.03 -5.16 21.96
N ALA A 325 17.37 -3.87 22.16
CA ALA A 325 17.44 -3.26 23.48
C ALA A 325 16.10 -3.34 24.24
N TYR A 326 14.97 -3.15 23.54
CA TYR A 326 13.65 -3.33 24.16
C TYR A 326 13.36 -4.79 24.51
N THR A 327 13.73 -5.73 23.65
CA THR A 327 13.53 -7.15 23.92
C THR A 327 14.26 -7.59 25.18
N ASP A 328 15.49 -7.16 25.35
CA ASP A 328 16.32 -7.49 26.51
C ASP A 328 15.79 -6.82 27.79
N SER A 329 15.52 -5.50 27.73
CA SER A 329 15.02 -4.74 28.90
C SER A 329 13.65 -5.20 29.39
N VAL A 330 12.76 -5.56 28.46
CA VAL A 330 11.39 -6.00 28.80
C VAL A 330 11.36 -7.42 29.35
N ARG A 331 12.31 -8.28 28.95
CA ARG A 331 12.46 -9.64 29.53
C ARG A 331 12.95 -9.59 30.98
N GLU A 332 13.86 -8.68 31.30
CA GLU A 332 14.38 -8.50 32.64
C GLU A 332 13.31 -8.01 33.63
N GLU A 333 12.39 -7.18 33.18
CA GLU A 333 11.28 -6.60 33.94
C GLU A 333 10.04 -7.52 33.97
N LYS A 334 10.17 -8.73 34.45
CA LYS A 334 9.13 -9.77 34.70
C LYS A 334 7.69 -9.40 34.28
N GLY A 335 7.37 -9.54 32.99
CA GLY A 335 5.97 -9.59 32.53
C GLY A 335 5.24 -8.25 32.37
N GLY A 336 5.96 -7.16 32.16
CA GLY A 336 5.34 -5.82 31.99
C GLY A 336 4.70 -5.57 30.63
N VAL A 337 5.15 -6.26 29.56
CA VAL A 337 4.72 -6.01 28.17
C VAL A 337 4.74 -7.30 27.36
N TYR A 338 3.77 -7.48 26.49
CA TYR A 338 3.72 -8.60 25.52
C TYR A 338 4.74 -8.47 24.37
N GLY A 339 5.40 -7.32 24.25
CA GLY A 339 6.41 -7.00 23.24
C GLY A 339 6.25 -5.58 22.73
N VAL A 340 7.36 -4.98 22.30
CA VAL A 340 7.39 -3.63 21.73
C VAL A 340 7.54 -3.73 20.22
N LYS A 341 6.56 -3.18 19.48
CA LYS A 341 6.58 -3.13 18.02
C LYS A 341 7.12 -1.79 17.55
N LEU A 342 8.12 -1.84 16.68
CA LEU A 342 8.74 -0.66 16.07
C LEU A 342 8.46 -0.63 14.57
N GLN A 343 8.07 0.53 14.08
CA GLN A 343 7.96 0.84 12.67
C GLN A 343 8.70 2.14 12.40
N GLN A 344 9.42 2.20 11.28
CA GLN A 344 10.05 3.44 10.83
C GLN A 344 9.65 3.73 9.39
N SER A 345 9.69 5.00 9.04
CA SER A 345 9.66 5.44 7.65
C SER A 345 10.53 6.67 7.46
N LEU A 346 11.11 6.78 6.28
CA LEU A 346 11.74 7.99 5.78
C LEU A 346 10.82 8.54 4.69
N ASN A 347 10.36 9.78 4.84
CA ASN A 347 9.32 10.35 3.97
C ASN A 347 9.95 11.37 3.01
N ALA A 348 9.70 11.18 1.70
CA ALA A 348 10.14 12.04 0.61
C ALA A 348 9.16 13.21 0.38
N THR A 349 8.81 13.94 1.42
CA THR A 349 7.95 15.13 1.31
C THR A 349 8.75 16.39 1.03
N SER A 350 8.09 17.55 0.95
CA SER A 350 8.79 18.84 0.82
C SER A 350 9.74 19.15 1.97
N ASN A 351 9.44 18.60 3.14
CA ASN A 351 10.32 18.60 4.31
C ASN A 351 10.65 17.15 4.65
N PRO A 352 11.72 16.59 4.08
CA PRO A 352 12.09 15.21 4.35
C PRO A 352 12.28 14.97 5.83
N HIS A 353 11.63 13.94 6.35
CA HIS A 353 11.66 13.62 7.77
C HIS A 353 11.60 12.12 8.01
N ALA A 354 12.21 11.72 9.12
CA ALA A 354 12.06 10.37 9.65
C ALA A 354 10.89 10.30 10.63
N LEU A 355 10.26 9.14 10.66
CA LEU A 355 9.23 8.76 11.62
C LEU A 355 9.65 7.47 12.31
N LEU A 356 9.59 7.43 13.65
CA LEU A 356 9.63 6.23 14.44
C LEU A 356 8.31 6.07 15.19
N LYS A 357 7.62 4.95 14.97
CA LYS A 357 6.43 4.57 15.71
C LYS A 357 6.76 3.43 16.65
N ILE A 358 6.46 3.61 17.93
CA ILE A 358 6.61 2.60 18.97
C ILE A 358 5.22 2.23 19.47
N ALA A 359 4.88 0.95 19.47
CA ALA A 359 3.57 0.48 19.92
C ALA A 359 3.72 -0.73 20.84
N PHE A 360 3.00 -0.74 21.95
CA PHE A 360 2.96 -1.86 22.88
C PHE A 360 1.65 -1.87 23.68
N ASP A 361 1.33 -3.05 24.18
CA ASP A 361 0.23 -3.28 25.11
C ASP A 361 0.82 -3.68 26.47
N THR A 362 0.27 -3.14 27.55
CA THR A 362 0.66 -3.44 28.93
C THR A 362 -0.55 -3.47 29.85
N ASP A 363 -0.36 -3.99 31.06
CA ASP A 363 -1.32 -3.85 32.15
C ASP A 363 -1.42 -2.37 32.55
N PRO A 364 -2.62 -1.79 32.78
CA PRO A 364 -2.78 -0.40 33.18
C PRO A 364 -1.94 0.00 34.40
N ASP A 365 -1.82 -0.90 35.39
CA ASP A 365 -1.04 -0.66 36.60
C ASP A 365 0.48 -0.65 36.36
N LYS A 366 0.92 -1.28 35.27
CA LYS A 366 2.35 -1.33 34.87
C LYS A 366 2.76 -0.21 33.93
N TYR A 367 1.82 0.58 33.42
CA TYR A 367 2.10 1.66 32.47
C TYR A 367 3.23 2.59 32.96
N ASN A 368 3.13 3.06 34.23
CA ASN A 368 4.11 3.98 34.82
C ASN A 368 5.51 3.37 35.02
N MET A 369 5.61 2.05 35.07
CA MET A 369 6.87 1.31 35.15
C MET A 369 7.50 1.14 33.76
N VAL A 370 6.67 0.83 32.75
CA VAL A 370 7.14 0.53 31.39
C VAL A 370 7.56 1.77 30.62
N MET A 371 6.84 2.88 30.73
CA MET A 371 7.13 4.10 29.96
C MET A 371 8.55 4.64 30.16
N PRO A 372 9.12 4.70 31.39
CA PRO A 372 10.50 5.08 31.57
C PRO A 372 11.50 4.15 30.87
N ILE A 373 11.23 2.84 30.77
CA ILE A 373 12.10 1.89 30.08
C ILE A 373 12.17 2.22 28.59
N ILE A 374 10.99 2.50 27.96
CA ILE A 374 10.92 2.89 26.56
C ILE A 374 11.75 4.15 26.28
N THR A 375 11.64 5.16 27.12
CA THR A 375 12.37 6.42 26.94
C THR A 375 13.87 6.26 27.21
N LYS A 376 14.24 5.56 28.30
CA LYS A 376 15.65 5.37 28.71
C LYS A 376 16.49 4.63 27.67
N GLN A 377 15.92 3.70 26.89
CA GLN A 377 16.67 3.02 25.84
C GLN A 377 17.05 3.98 24.69
N ILE A 378 16.15 4.89 24.31
CA ILE A 378 16.47 5.93 23.32
C ILE A 378 17.54 6.87 23.87
N GLU A 379 17.41 7.31 25.13
CA GLU A 379 18.38 8.17 25.82
C GLU A 379 19.74 7.47 25.98
N HIS A 380 19.75 6.17 26.28
CA HIS A 380 20.98 5.38 26.36
C HIS A 380 21.73 5.40 25.05
N ILE A 381 21.03 5.10 23.93
CA ILE A 381 21.65 5.14 22.59
C ILE A 381 22.12 6.56 22.26
N ALA A 382 21.36 7.60 22.61
CA ALA A 382 21.74 8.98 22.37
C ALA A 382 23.00 9.43 23.13
N ASN A 383 23.19 8.91 24.36
CA ASN A 383 24.29 9.32 25.23
C ASN A 383 25.53 8.42 25.05
N LYS A 384 25.35 7.11 24.93
CA LYS A 384 26.44 6.13 24.94
C LYS A 384 26.62 5.39 23.61
N GLY A 385 25.67 5.51 22.68
CA GLY A 385 25.62 4.71 21.47
C GLY A 385 24.98 3.34 21.69
N PRO A 386 24.79 2.57 20.60
CA PRO A 386 24.27 1.20 20.67
C PRO A 386 25.35 0.24 21.20
N GLU A 387 24.91 -0.86 21.80
CA GLU A 387 25.80 -1.97 22.14
C GLU A 387 26.50 -2.51 20.86
N ALA A 388 27.83 -2.65 20.94
CA ALA A 388 28.65 -3.04 19.78
C ALA A 388 28.21 -4.39 19.19
N VAL A 389 27.86 -5.35 20.03
CA VAL A 389 27.39 -6.68 19.60
C VAL A 389 26.05 -6.57 18.86
N SER A 390 25.13 -5.74 19.34
CA SER A 390 23.81 -5.53 18.69
C SER A 390 23.97 -4.84 17.35
N LEU A 391 24.82 -3.81 17.25
CA LEU A 391 25.14 -3.16 15.99
C LEU A 391 25.71 -4.14 14.96
N GLN A 392 26.68 -4.95 15.38
CA GLN A 392 27.31 -5.93 14.49
C GLN A 392 26.31 -6.98 13.98
N LYS A 393 25.48 -7.54 14.87
CA LYS A 393 24.41 -8.49 14.51
C LYS A 393 23.44 -7.89 13.47
N VAL A 394 23.05 -6.63 13.66
CA VAL A 394 22.13 -5.96 12.71
C VAL A 394 22.80 -5.77 11.36
N LYS A 395 24.06 -5.35 11.31
CA LYS A 395 24.80 -5.19 10.04
C LYS A 395 24.92 -6.51 9.28
N GLU A 396 25.27 -7.60 9.96
CA GLU A 396 25.36 -8.95 9.38
C GLU A 396 24.00 -9.41 8.85
N TYR A 397 22.92 -9.17 9.61
CA TYR A 397 21.56 -9.49 9.18
C TYR A 397 21.19 -8.73 7.90
N LEU A 398 21.47 -7.42 7.82
CA LEU A 398 21.13 -6.60 6.64
C LEU A 398 21.93 -7.02 5.40
N LEU A 399 23.21 -7.36 5.55
CA LEU A 399 24.02 -7.88 4.45
C LEU A 399 23.49 -9.21 3.93
N LYS A 400 23.11 -10.12 4.82
CA LYS A 400 22.48 -11.40 4.45
C LYS A 400 21.11 -11.20 3.80
N GLN A 401 20.29 -10.29 4.34
CA GLN A 401 18.97 -9.95 3.76
C GLN A 401 19.12 -9.35 2.36
N TYR A 402 20.10 -8.48 2.14
CA TYR A 402 20.39 -7.93 0.80
C TYR A 402 20.72 -9.05 -0.19
N ASP A 403 21.58 -10.00 0.15
CA ASP A 403 21.93 -11.11 -0.73
C ASP A 403 20.72 -11.97 -1.12
N GLN A 404 19.74 -12.11 -0.21
CA GLN A 404 18.50 -12.83 -0.48
C GLN A 404 17.49 -12.01 -1.30
N SER A 405 17.42 -10.70 -1.06
CA SER A 405 16.43 -9.82 -1.69
C SER A 405 16.86 -9.39 -3.09
N SER A 406 18.14 -9.10 -3.30
CA SER A 406 18.67 -8.57 -4.58
C SER A 406 18.56 -9.57 -5.75
N VAL A 407 18.20 -10.82 -5.47
CA VAL A 407 17.87 -11.85 -6.47
C VAL A 407 16.35 -12.07 -6.60
N THR A 408 15.55 -11.03 -6.39
CA THR A 408 14.08 -11.07 -6.53
C THR A 408 13.57 -9.92 -7.41
N ASN A 409 12.47 -10.16 -8.12
CA ASN A 409 11.83 -9.13 -8.92
C ASN A 409 11.27 -7.99 -8.06
N ASP A 410 10.73 -8.30 -6.88
CA ASP A 410 10.13 -7.30 -5.97
C ASP A 410 11.17 -6.29 -5.48
N TYR A 411 12.39 -6.74 -5.19
CA TYR A 411 13.49 -5.86 -4.81
C TYR A 411 13.82 -4.85 -5.92
N TRP A 412 13.99 -5.32 -7.14
CA TRP A 412 14.32 -4.44 -8.27
C TRP A 412 13.16 -3.55 -8.68
N LEU A 413 11.93 -4.03 -8.53
CA LEU A 413 10.75 -3.19 -8.71
C LEU A 413 10.75 -2.02 -7.72
N TYR A 414 11.04 -2.28 -6.45
CA TYR A 414 11.16 -1.25 -5.41
C TYR A 414 12.29 -0.26 -5.72
N VAL A 415 13.49 -0.73 -6.04
CA VAL A 415 14.65 0.12 -6.34
C VAL A 415 14.37 1.03 -7.56
N ILE A 416 13.93 0.44 -8.67
CA ILE A 416 13.66 1.18 -9.91
C ILE A 416 12.49 2.17 -9.71
N TYR A 417 11.42 1.75 -9.04
CA TYR A 417 10.27 2.62 -8.75
C TYR A 417 10.68 3.87 -7.95
N ASN A 418 11.45 3.69 -6.87
CA ASN A 418 11.88 4.80 -6.04
C ASN A 418 12.86 5.73 -6.78
N GLN A 419 13.76 5.18 -7.56
CA GLN A 419 14.66 6.00 -8.36
C GLN A 419 13.93 6.81 -9.44
N LEU A 420 12.91 6.22 -10.07
CA LEU A 420 12.07 6.91 -11.06
C LEU A 420 11.16 7.96 -10.46
N ARG A 421 10.74 7.78 -9.21
CA ARG A 421 9.80 8.66 -8.52
C ARG A 421 10.51 9.74 -7.71
N HIS A 422 11.52 9.36 -6.95
CA HIS A 422 12.17 10.24 -5.97
C HIS A 422 13.63 10.57 -6.30
N GLY A 423 14.19 9.98 -7.36
CA GLY A 423 15.58 10.20 -7.76
C GLY A 423 16.61 9.53 -6.84
N VAL A 424 16.19 8.68 -5.90
CA VAL A 424 17.06 8.00 -4.93
C VAL A 424 17.27 6.55 -5.33
N ASP A 425 18.53 6.16 -5.45
CA ASP A 425 18.96 4.79 -5.71
C ASP A 425 19.25 4.07 -4.40
N PHE A 426 18.32 3.20 -3.98
CA PHE A 426 18.43 2.43 -2.75
C PHE A 426 19.32 1.18 -2.86
N ASP A 427 19.77 0.82 -4.07
CA ASP A 427 20.70 -0.30 -4.28
C ASP A 427 22.17 0.16 -4.30
N LYS A 428 22.41 1.36 -4.81
CA LYS A 428 23.75 1.89 -4.98
C LYS A 428 24.52 1.89 -3.66
N ASP A 429 25.67 1.21 -3.68
CA ASP A 429 26.58 1.13 -2.53
C ASP A 429 25.98 0.52 -1.25
N TYR A 430 24.83 -0.20 -1.33
CA TYR A 430 24.10 -0.74 -0.19
C TYR A 430 25.03 -1.45 0.82
N LYS A 431 25.81 -2.45 0.37
CA LYS A 431 26.69 -3.22 1.25
C LYS A 431 27.80 -2.36 1.86
N THR A 432 28.32 -1.39 1.09
CA THR A 432 29.35 -0.46 1.57
C THR A 432 28.79 0.47 2.63
N ILE A 433 27.59 1.02 2.41
CA ILE A 433 26.90 1.85 3.39
C ILE A 433 26.69 1.07 4.68
N VAL A 434 26.09 -0.14 4.60
CA VAL A 434 25.83 -0.97 5.79
C VAL A 434 27.12 -1.28 6.56
N ARG A 435 28.22 -1.65 5.88
CA ARG A 435 29.50 -1.92 6.55
C ARG A 435 30.07 -0.70 7.26
N ASN A 436 29.87 0.49 6.70
CA ASN A 436 30.42 1.74 7.19
C ASN A 436 29.54 2.45 8.24
N ILE A 437 28.31 2.00 8.50
CA ILE A 437 27.50 2.52 9.60
C ILE A 437 28.23 2.31 10.92
N THR A 438 28.40 3.39 11.67
CA THR A 438 29.10 3.42 12.96
C THR A 438 28.15 3.59 14.14
N ALA A 439 28.64 3.34 15.35
CA ALA A 439 27.90 3.66 16.58
C ALA A 439 27.56 5.15 16.65
N ALA A 440 28.44 6.03 16.17
CA ALA A 440 28.22 7.46 16.15
C ALA A 440 27.05 7.89 15.21
N ASP A 441 26.88 7.20 14.07
CA ASP A 441 25.74 7.46 13.17
C ASP A 441 24.41 7.14 13.87
N ILE A 442 24.33 6.01 14.57
CA ILE A 442 23.15 5.59 15.30
C ILE A 442 22.88 6.50 16.51
N GLN A 443 23.94 6.91 17.20
CA GLN A 443 23.87 7.88 18.28
C GLN A 443 23.34 9.24 17.78
N ARG A 444 23.78 9.70 16.60
CA ARG A 444 23.29 10.93 15.94
C ARG A 444 21.78 10.88 15.73
N ILE A 445 21.26 9.74 15.21
CA ILE A 445 19.81 9.57 14.98
C ILE A 445 19.04 9.70 16.31
N ALA A 446 19.46 8.99 17.35
CA ALA A 446 18.82 9.06 18.66
C ALA A 446 18.85 10.48 19.25
N ARG A 447 19.96 11.21 19.09
CA ARG A 447 20.08 12.62 19.50
C ARG A 447 19.16 13.54 18.70
N ASN A 448 19.07 13.38 17.37
CA ASN A 448 18.20 14.17 16.53
C ASN A 448 16.73 13.95 16.91
N LEU A 449 16.35 12.69 17.14
CA LEU A 449 15.01 12.32 17.62
C LEU A 449 14.67 13.05 18.93
N ILE A 450 15.54 13.01 19.94
CA ILE A 450 15.31 13.68 21.22
C ILE A 450 15.30 15.21 21.04
N LYS A 451 16.28 15.77 20.33
CA LYS A 451 16.42 17.20 20.10
C LYS A 451 15.25 17.81 19.34
N SER A 452 14.60 17.03 18.47
CA SER A 452 13.45 17.49 17.69
C SER A 452 12.30 17.94 18.59
N ASN A 453 12.17 17.34 19.77
CA ASN A 453 11.07 17.53 20.70
C ASN A 453 9.68 17.32 20.04
N ARG A 454 9.61 16.48 19.00
CA ARG A 454 8.39 16.13 18.26
C ARG A 454 7.97 14.73 18.66
N ARG A 455 7.03 14.65 19.60
CA ARG A 455 6.56 13.39 20.17
C ARG A 455 5.05 13.44 20.38
N ILE A 456 4.34 12.51 19.84
CA ILE A 456 2.91 12.34 20.11
C ILE A 456 2.71 10.96 20.73
N GLU A 457 2.22 10.93 21.95
CA GLU A 457 1.80 9.71 22.64
C GLU A 457 0.28 9.63 22.66
N VAL A 458 -0.25 8.49 22.26
CA VAL A 458 -1.67 8.16 22.38
C VAL A 458 -1.81 6.90 23.21
N THR A 459 -2.53 6.99 24.32
CA THR A 459 -2.74 5.88 25.24
C THR A 459 -4.24 5.68 25.47
N MET A 460 -4.72 4.47 25.25
CA MET A 460 -6.07 4.04 25.61
C MET A 460 -5.95 3.04 26.75
N GLN A 461 -6.68 3.26 27.83
CA GLN A 461 -6.74 2.36 28.98
C GLN A 461 -8.14 1.82 29.21
N SER A 462 -8.22 0.62 29.81
CA SER A 462 -9.50 0.12 30.32
C SER A 462 -9.98 1.02 31.45
N GLU A 463 -11.31 1.29 31.46
CA GLU A 463 -11.97 1.94 32.61
C GLU A 463 -11.67 1.11 33.87
N LYS A 464 -11.40 1.78 34.99
CA LYS A 464 -11.30 1.11 36.30
C LYS A 464 -12.68 0.60 36.68
N GLU A 465 -12.78 -0.68 37.03
CA GLU A 465 -14.00 -1.17 37.68
C GLU A 465 -14.21 -0.38 38.97
N LYS A 466 -15.40 0.24 39.08
CA LYS A 466 -15.82 0.96 40.29
C LYS A 466 -16.21 0.00 41.38
#